data_aa8fd95943b192266a47286d33d6f7db
#
_entry.id   aa8fd95943b192266a47286d33d6f7db
#
_cell.length_a   1.000
_cell.length_b   1.000
_cell.length_c   1.000
_cell.angle_alpha   90.00
_cell.angle_beta   90.00
_cell.angle_gamma   90.00
#
_symmetry.space_group_name_H-M   'P 1'
#
loop_
_entity.id
_entity.type
_entity.pdbx_description
1 polymer ?
#
loop_
_entity_poly.entity_id
_entity_poly.type
_entity_poly.pdbx_seq_one_letter_code
_entity_poly.pdbx_strand_id
1 'polypeptide(L)'
;EYLRFVTQEVFANKNIPVRTPILPRIPGQNVGANWMVKIHTMGNLSIVQRAISKRIDNTKSVTDENTGNVIQIPVIKVLCQKNATETIEIDFGTVQIMEGMAKQIQTLVYPTATSNSPYNPYYIAKDVADMVMPQISRKPRVLVALYYYALQSSNPGNAFVRYLEEK
;
A
#
# COMPACT_ATOMS: atom_id res chain seq x y z
N GLU A 1 -4.69 15.46 9.65
CA GLU A 1 -4.81 15.49 11.11
C GLU A 1 -5.19 14.13 11.70
N TYR A 2 -6.14 13.42 11.15
CA TYR A 2 -6.57 12.08 11.64
C TYR A 2 -5.44 11.04 11.61
N LEU A 3 -4.69 10.95 10.51
CA LEU A 3 -3.50 10.08 10.42
C LEU A 3 -2.41 10.49 11.43
N ARG A 4 -2.26 11.78 11.70
CA ARG A 4 -1.33 12.28 12.70
C ARG A 4 -1.76 11.90 14.12
N PHE A 5 -3.04 11.97 14.41
CA PHE A 5 -3.61 11.55 15.69
C PHE A 5 -3.44 10.04 15.91
N VAL A 6 -3.78 9.23 14.92
CA VAL A 6 -3.69 7.76 15.04
C VAL A 6 -2.26 7.28 15.11
N THR A 7 -1.33 7.88 14.35
CA THR A 7 0.10 7.55 14.51
C THR A 7 0.61 7.94 15.90
N GLN A 8 0.17 9.05 16.47
CA GLN A 8 0.49 9.42 17.85
C GLN A 8 -0.08 8.42 18.86
N GLU A 9 -1.34 8.04 18.76
CA GLU A 9 -1.98 7.07 19.66
C GLU A 9 -1.37 5.66 19.55
N VAL A 10 -1.13 5.18 18.34
CA VAL A 10 -0.57 3.82 18.11
C VAL A 10 0.89 3.74 18.54
N PHE A 11 1.66 4.82 18.44
CA PHE A 11 3.09 4.85 18.71
C PHE A 11 3.50 5.62 19.98
N ALA A 12 2.58 6.38 20.61
CA ALA A 12 2.86 7.17 21.81
C ALA A 12 3.38 6.31 22.99
N ASN A 13 2.98 5.05 23.06
CA ASN A 13 3.41 4.13 24.12
C ASN A 13 4.81 3.53 23.95
N LYS A 14 5.57 3.86 22.91
CA LYS A 14 6.85 3.20 22.61
C LYS A 14 8.07 4.11 22.42
N ASN A 15 7.98 5.41 22.73
CA ASN A 15 9.09 6.36 22.53
C ASN A 15 9.76 6.29 21.14
N ILE A 16 9.02 5.85 20.13
CA ILE A 16 9.52 5.83 18.75
C ILE A 16 9.29 7.24 18.19
N PRO A 17 10.35 8.00 17.88
CA PRO A 17 10.17 9.31 17.28
C PRO A 17 9.46 9.13 15.95
N VAL A 18 8.26 9.69 15.82
CA VAL A 18 7.54 9.78 14.54
C VAL A 18 8.37 10.69 13.63
N ARG A 19 9.37 10.12 13.00
CA ARG A 19 10.14 10.82 11.98
C ARG A 19 9.38 10.74 10.66
N THR A 20 8.91 11.91 10.25
CA THR A 20 8.49 12.27 8.91
C THR A 20 7.07 11.94 8.49
N PRO A 21 6.47 12.88 7.77
CA PRO A 21 5.13 12.70 7.23
C PRO A 21 5.10 11.55 6.23
N ILE A 22 4.06 10.75 6.32
CA ILE A 22 3.69 9.70 5.35
C ILE A 22 3.48 10.30 3.95
N LEU A 23 3.27 11.60 3.89
CA LEU A 23 3.10 12.33 2.63
C LEU A 23 4.44 12.53 1.94
N PRO A 24 4.52 12.30 0.63
CA PRO A 24 5.71 12.64 -0.14
C PRO A 24 6.02 14.13 0.05
N ARG A 25 7.29 14.44 0.24
CA ARG A 25 7.74 15.83 0.31
C ARG A 25 7.36 16.55 -0.97
N ILE A 26 7.08 17.84 -0.84
CA ILE A 26 6.72 18.73 -1.95
C ILE A 26 7.77 18.64 -3.07
N PRO A 27 7.36 18.54 -4.35
CA PRO A 27 8.28 18.56 -5.48
C PRO A 27 9.25 19.75 -5.38
N GLY A 28 10.54 19.51 -5.54
CA GLY A 28 11.61 20.54 -5.47
C GLY A 28 12.56 20.41 -4.28
N GLN A 29 12.26 19.59 -3.29
CA GLN A 29 13.25 19.21 -2.29
C GLN A 29 13.86 17.87 -2.71
N ASN A 30 15.19 17.84 -2.91
CA ASN A 30 16.01 16.69 -3.34
C ASN A 30 15.54 15.34 -2.77
N VAL A 31 14.51 14.76 -3.35
CA VAL A 31 13.95 13.47 -2.92
C VAL A 31 14.48 12.33 -3.81
N GLY A 32 15.30 12.65 -4.79
CA GLY A 32 16.00 11.71 -5.65
C GLY A 32 15.09 10.71 -6.37
N ALA A 33 15.69 9.64 -6.86
CA ALA A 33 15.02 8.53 -7.57
C ALA A 33 13.83 7.90 -6.78
N ASN A 34 13.80 8.01 -5.46
CA ASN A 34 12.75 7.47 -4.62
C ASN A 34 11.37 8.09 -4.87
N TRP A 35 11.30 9.36 -5.23
CA TRP A 35 10.05 10.03 -5.56
C TRP A 35 9.48 9.53 -6.89
N MET A 36 10.33 9.45 -7.91
CA MET A 36 9.93 8.96 -9.24
C MET A 36 9.38 7.53 -9.16
N VAL A 37 10.05 6.65 -8.42
CA VAL A 37 9.57 5.28 -8.21
C VAL A 37 8.20 5.28 -7.54
N LYS A 38 7.98 6.09 -6.49
CA LYS A 38 6.67 6.17 -5.82
C LYS A 38 5.54 6.60 -6.75
N ILE A 39 5.77 7.59 -7.63
CA ILE A 39 4.75 8.01 -8.62
C ILE A 39 4.39 6.85 -9.55
N HIS A 40 5.40 6.13 -10.05
CA HIS A 40 5.17 5.03 -10.98
C HIS A 40 4.57 3.78 -10.35
N THR A 41 4.68 3.63 -9.02
CA THR A 41 4.10 2.52 -8.25
C THR A 41 2.87 2.91 -7.44
N MET A 42 2.16 3.96 -7.83
CA MET A 42 0.96 4.39 -7.10
C MET A 42 -0.17 3.37 -7.10
N GLY A 43 -0.24 2.54 -8.11
CA GLY A 43 -1.37 1.64 -8.31
C GLY A 43 -2.47 2.27 -9.17
N ASN A 44 -3.52 1.51 -9.47
CA ASN A 44 -4.67 2.01 -10.22
C ASN A 44 -5.99 1.86 -9.45
N LEU A 45 -6.97 2.65 -9.81
CA LEU A 45 -8.26 2.76 -9.13
C LEU A 45 -9.42 2.11 -9.91
N SER A 46 -9.16 1.13 -10.77
CA SER A 46 -10.21 0.42 -11.49
C SER A 46 -11.24 -0.19 -10.52
N ILE A 47 -12.51 -0.12 -10.90
CA ILE A 47 -13.60 -0.69 -10.10
C ILE A 47 -13.53 -2.21 -10.21
N VAL A 48 -13.41 -2.87 -9.06
CA VAL A 48 -13.35 -4.34 -8.94
C VAL A 48 -14.11 -4.80 -7.69
N GLN A 49 -14.46 -6.08 -7.63
CA GLN A 49 -15.26 -6.67 -6.55
C GLN A 49 -14.40 -7.39 -5.51
N ARG A 50 -13.34 -8.11 -5.95
CA ARG A 50 -12.43 -8.82 -5.05
C ARG A 50 -11.11 -9.13 -5.74
N ALA A 51 -10.06 -9.33 -4.95
CA ALA A 51 -8.79 -9.87 -5.41
C ALA A 51 -8.86 -11.40 -5.49
N ILE A 52 -8.23 -11.99 -6.51
CA ILE A 52 -8.19 -13.43 -6.77
C ILE A 52 -6.78 -13.97 -6.56
N SER A 53 -5.79 -13.32 -7.12
CA SER A 53 -4.39 -13.74 -7.02
C SER A 53 -3.44 -12.56 -7.18
N LYS A 54 -2.18 -12.75 -6.81
CA LYS A 54 -1.12 -11.78 -7.03
C LYS A 54 0.05 -12.39 -7.79
N ARG A 55 0.78 -11.56 -8.53
CA ARG A 55 2.08 -11.90 -9.11
C ARG A 55 3.01 -10.69 -9.06
N ILE A 56 4.30 -10.94 -9.11
CA ILE A 56 5.31 -9.89 -9.28
C ILE A 56 5.63 -9.77 -10.76
N ASP A 57 5.56 -8.56 -11.28
CA ASP A 57 5.95 -8.24 -12.65
C ASP A 57 7.12 -7.23 -12.60
N ASN A 58 8.22 -7.56 -13.25
CA ASN A 58 9.45 -6.75 -13.24
C ASN A 58 9.59 -5.87 -14.49
N THR A 59 8.50 -5.61 -15.16
CA THR A 59 8.56 -5.04 -16.51
C THR A 59 8.41 -3.51 -16.57
N LYS A 60 8.19 -2.83 -15.45
CA LYS A 60 8.02 -1.38 -15.49
C LYS A 60 9.37 -0.67 -15.50
N SER A 61 9.66 0.00 -16.61
CA SER A 61 10.83 0.86 -16.75
C SER A 61 10.50 2.28 -16.28
N VAL A 62 11.35 2.86 -15.48
CA VAL A 62 11.28 4.26 -15.04
C VAL A 62 12.56 4.97 -15.46
N THR A 63 12.43 6.08 -16.16
CA THR A 63 13.59 6.92 -16.51
C THR A 63 13.78 7.98 -15.44
N ASP A 64 14.96 8.03 -14.86
CA ASP A 64 15.36 9.13 -13.98
C ASP A 64 15.60 10.38 -14.84
N GLU A 65 14.75 11.38 -14.65
CA GLU A 65 14.81 12.64 -15.44
C GLU A 65 16.11 13.42 -15.24
N ASN A 66 16.79 13.25 -14.12
CA ASN A 66 18.04 13.96 -13.83
C ASN A 66 19.26 13.29 -14.47
N THR A 67 19.26 11.97 -14.56
CA THR A 67 20.42 11.21 -15.04
C THR A 67 20.19 10.56 -16.39
N GLY A 68 18.94 10.49 -16.87
CA GLY A 68 18.56 9.76 -18.07
C GLY A 68 18.62 8.22 -17.93
N ASN A 69 18.99 7.71 -16.75
CA ASN A 69 19.12 6.28 -16.52
C ASN A 69 17.76 5.61 -16.47
N VAL A 70 17.64 4.44 -17.11
CA VAL A 70 16.45 3.59 -17.05
C VAL A 70 16.60 2.60 -15.90
N ILE A 71 15.67 2.65 -14.96
CA ILE A 71 15.61 1.74 -13.82
C ILE A 71 14.44 0.79 -14.02
N GLN A 72 14.68 -0.51 -13.90
CA GLN A 72 13.62 -1.51 -13.87
C GLN A 72 13.09 -1.66 -12.45
N ILE A 73 11.78 -1.52 -12.27
CA ILE A 73 11.14 -1.63 -10.96
C ILE A 73 10.15 -2.79 -10.94
N PRO A 74 10.14 -3.59 -9.86
CA PRO A 74 9.13 -4.62 -9.67
C PRO A 74 7.78 -3.96 -9.40
N VAL A 75 6.75 -4.45 -10.06
CA VAL A 75 5.36 -4.05 -9.85
C VAL A 75 4.56 -5.27 -9.43
N ILE A 76 3.78 -5.12 -8.38
CA ILE A 76 2.86 -6.17 -7.96
C ILE A 76 1.58 -6.03 -8.80
N LYS A 77 1.23 -7.10 -9.50
CA LYS A 77 -0.04 -7.22 -10.21
C LYS A 77 -1.02 -8.05 -9.37
N VAL A 78 -2.22 -7.55 -9.23
CA VAL A 78 -3.30 -8.28 -8.57
C VAL A 78 -4.39 -8.55 -9.59
N LEU A 79 -4.67 -9.83 -9.82
CA LEU A 79 -5.83 -10.25 -10.61
C LEU A 79 -7.08 -10.07 -9.76
N CYS A 80 -8.01 -9.29 -10.25
CA CYS A 80 -9.24 -8.96 -9.57
C CYS A 80 -10.45 -9.35 -10.40
N GLN A 81 -11.51 -9.75 -9.73
CA GLN A 81 -12.83 -9.93 -10.35
C GLN A 81 -13.49 -8.56 -10.52
N LYS A 82 -13.86 -8.20 -11.73
CA LYS A 82 -14.58 -6.97 -12.04
C LYS A 82 -16.09 -7.17 -11.99
N ASN A 83 -16.57 -8.28 -12.53
CA ASN A 83 -17.98 -8.73 -12.48
C ASN A 83 -18.03 -10.27 -12.51
N ALA A 84 -19.21 -10.85 -12.69
CA ALA A 84 -19.39 -12.32 -12.64
C ALA A 84 -18.56 -13.07 -13.72
N THR A 85 -18.23 -12.45 -14.84
CA THR A 85 -17.58 -13.10 -15.99
C THR A 85 -16.23 -12.48 -16.36
N GLU A 86 -15.91 -11.30 -15.86
CA GLU A 86 -14.72 -10.54 -16.25
C GLU A 86 -13.73 -10.39 -15.10
N THR A 87 -12.47 -10.64 -15.40
CA THR A 87 -11.35 -10.35 -14.52
C THR A 87 -10.43 -9.32 -15.14
N ILE A 88 -9.80 -8.51 -14.30
CA ILE A 88 -8.80 -7.53 -14.73
C ILE A 88 -7.58 -7.59 -13.83
N GLU A 89 -6.43 -7.25 -14.36
CA GLU A 89 -5.22 -7.02 -13.58
C GLU A 89 -5.12 -5.54 -13.18
N ILE A 90 -4.78 -5.31 -11.94
CA ILE A 90 -4.49 -3.97 -11.43
C ILE A 90 -3.06 -3.88 -10.92
N ASP A 91 -2.45 -2.73 -11.06
CA ASP A 91 -1.21 -2.40 -10.37
C ASP A 91 -1.53 -2.17 -8.90
N PHE A 92 -0.89 -2.95 -8.04
CA PHE A 92 -0.98 -2.82 -6.60
C PHE A 92 0.16 -1.95 -6.09
N GLY A 93 -0.15 -0.86 -5.44
CA GLY A 93 0.86 0.11 -5.07
C GLY A 93 0.50 0.98 -3.87
N THR A 94 1.05 2.17 -3.86
CA THR A 94 0.97 3.13 -2.76
C THR A 94 -0.47 3.43 -2.34
N VAL A 95 -1.38 3.60 -3.31
CA VAL A 95 -2.77 3.98 -3.02
C VAL A 95 -3.49 2.87 -2.26
N GLN A 96 -3.36 1.62 -2.69
CA GLN A 96 -3.99 0.49 -2.02
C GLN A 96 -3.44 0.27 -0.61
N ILE A 97 -2.14 0.48 -0.40
CA ILE A 97 -1.51 0.39 0.93
C ILE A 97 -2.02 1.51 1.85
N MET A 98 -2.04 2.74 1.35
CA MET A 98 -2.44 3.91 2.14
C MET A 98 -3.93 3.86 2.53
N GLU A 99 -4.79 3.57 1.56
CA GLU A 99 -6.23 3.51 1.79
C GLU A 99 -6.63 2.25 2.58
N GLY A 100 -5.93 1.14 2.36
CA GLY A 100 -6.07 -0.08 3.17
C GLY A 100 -5.70 0.17 4.63
N MET A 101 -4.60 0.92 4.88
CA MET A 101 -4.21 1.32 6.23
C MET A 101 -5.28 2.21 6.88
N ALA A 102 -5.75 3.23 6.17
CA ALA A 102 -6.79 4.14 6.66
C ALA A 102 -8.07 3.38 7.01
N LYS A 103 -8.50 2.44 6.17
CA LYS A 103 -9.66 1.59 6.40
C LYS A 103 -9.48 0.70 7.62
N GLN A 104 -8.30 0.09 7.78
CA GLN A 104 -8.00 -0.77 8.93
C GLN A 104 -8.00 0.02 10.24
N ILE A 105 -7.44 1.23 10.25
CA ILE A 105 -7.48 2.14 11.39
C ILE A 105 -8.92 2.54 11.72
N GLN A 106 -9.71 2.92 10.71
CA GLN A 106 -11.13 3.25 10.90
C GLN A 106 -11.88 2.09 11.59
N THR A 107 -11.65 0.86 11.14
CA THR A 107 -12.27 -0.32 11.72
C THR A 107 -11.85 -0.58 13.17
N LEU A 108 -10.58 -0.26 13.50
CA LEU A 108 -10.08 -0.39 14.89
C LEU A 108 -10.70 0.64 15.84
N VAL A 109 -10.90 1.87 15.35
CA VAL A 109 -11.40 2.99 16.19
C VAL A 109 -12.93 2.98 16.25
N TYR A 110 -13.58 2.63 15.14
CA TYR A 110 -15.04 2.62 15.00
C TYR A 110 -15.53 1.27 14.45
N PRO A 111 -15.49 0.19 15.24
CA PRO A 111 -15.81 -1.16 14.74
C PRO A 111 -17.25 -1.32 14.27
N THR A 112 -18.15 -0.46 14.72
CA THR A 112 -19.58 -0.47 14.33
C THR A 112 -19.89 0.41 13.12
N ALA A 113 -18.92 1.19 12.63
CA ALA A 113 -19.13 2.05 11.47
C ALA A 113 -19.23 1.20 10.19
N THR A 114 -20.42 1.13 9.62
CA THR A 114 -20.61 0.59 8.28
C THR A 114 -20.20 1.64 7.25
N SER A 115 -19.32 1.29 6.32
CA SER A 115 -19.00 2.17 5.21
C SER A 115 -19.17 1.44 3.89
N ASN A 116 -19.85 2.05 2.95
CA ASN A 116 -19.99 1.59 1.57
C ASN A 116 -18.74 1.96 0.74
N SER A 117 -17.54 1.79 1.31
CA SER A 117 -16.31 2.05 0.58
C SER A 117 -16.18 1.10 -0.61
N PRO A 118 -15.76 1.56 -1.78
CA PRO A 118 -15.49 0.68 -2.91
C PRO A 118 -14.41 -0.34 -2.54
N TYR A 119 -14.43 -1.52 -3.19
CA TYR A 119 -13.48 -2.57 -2.86
C TYR A 119 -12.03 -2.13 -3.13
N ASN A 120 -11.75 -1.56 -4.29
CA ASN A 120 -10.48 -0.91 -4.59
C ASN A 120 -10.65 0.61 -4.36
N PRO A 121 -9.80 1.27 -3.59
CA PRO A 121 -8.51 0.79 -3.05
C PRO A 121 -8.56 0.20 -1.63
N TYR A 122 -9.70 0.18 -0.95
CA TYR A 122 -9.77 0.03 0.50
C TYR A 122 -9.55 -1.39 1.04
N TYR A 123 -9.84 -2.43 0.27
CA TYR A 123 -9.81 -3.83 0.75
C TYR A 123 -8.72 -4.68 0.11
N ILE A 124 -8.21 -4.31 -1.06
CA ILE A 124 -7.24 -5.13 -1.82
C ILE A 124 -5.98 -5.44 -1.00
N ALA A 125 -5.45 -4.46 -0.28
CA ALA A 125 -4.22 -4.67 0.49
C ALA A 125 -4.41 -5.70 1.61
N LYS A 126 -5.59 -5.74 2.23
CA LYS A 126 -5.93 -6.78 3.21
C LYS A 126 -6.04 -8.15 2.55
N ASP A 127 -6.67 -8.24 1.39
CA ASP A 127 -6.82 -9.51 0.68
C ASP A 127 -5.48 -10.03 0.14
N VAL A 128 -4.58 -9.16 -0.28
CA VAL A 128 -3.19 -9.53 -0.59
C VAL A 128 -2.50 -10.10 0.65
N ALA A 129 -2.69 -9.50 1.83
CA ALA A 129 -2.17 -10.05 3.07
C ALA A 129 -2.81 -11.40 3.43
N ASP A 130 -4.11 -11.58 3.20
CA ASP A 130 -4.79 -12.87 3.39
C ASP A 130 -4.22 -13.97 2.48
N MET A 131 -3.88 -13.65 1.24
CA MET A 131 -3.29 -14.60 0.30
C MET A 131 -1.88 -15.03 0.67
N VAL A 132 -1.07 -14.10 1.22
CA VAL A 132 0.35 -14.34 1.51
C VAL A 132 0.54 -14.90 2.91
N MET A 133 -0.09 -14.28 3.91
CA MET A 133 0.08 -14.60 5.32
C MET A 133 -1.22 -14.41 6.10
N PRO A 134 -2.17 -15.34 6.03
CA PRO A 134 -3.49 -15.22 6.65
C PRO A 134 -3.47 -14.94 8.15
N GLN A 135 -2.46 -15.44 8.86
CA GLN A 135 -2.33 -15.21 10.31
C GLN A 135 -2.00 -13.75 10.65
N ILE A 136 -1.37 -13.01 9.77
CA ILE A 136 -1.07 -11.57 9.94
C ILE A 136 -2.28 -10.73 9.59
N SER A 137 -3.01 -11.06 8.53
CA SER A 137 -4.19 -10.30 8.12
C SER A 137 -5.28 -10.28 9.20
N ARG A 138 -5.33 -11.31 10.04
CA ARG A 138 -6.24 -11.41 11.20
C ARG A 138 -5.78 -10.62 12.42
N LYS A 139 -4.60 -9.98 12.37
CA LYS A 139 -4.05 -9.14 13.44
C LYS A 139 -4.04 -7.67 13.00
N PRO A 140 -5.15 -6.95 13.15
CA PRO A 140 -5.32 -5.63 12.52
C PRO A 140 -4.26 -4.61 12.93
N ARG A 141 -3.76 -4.63 14.16
CA ARG A 141 -2.69 -3.73 14.62
C ARG A 141 -1.35 -4.04 13.95
N VAL A 142 -1.05 -5.32 13.75
CA VAL A 142 0.17 -5.75 13.04
C VAL A 142 0.09 -5.35 11.58
N LEU A 143 -1.08 -5.55 10.98
CA LEU A 143 -1.33 -5.18 9.59
C LEU A 143 -1.15 -3.67 9.37
N VAL A 144 -1.67 -2.83 10.27
CA VAL A 144 -1.44 -1.37 10.23
C VAL A 144 0.05 -1.02 10.31
N ALA A 145 0.80 -1.68 11.18
CA ALA A 145 2.24 -1.48 11.26
C ALA A 145 2.96 -1.86 9.95
N LEU A 146 2.59 -2.98 9.33
CA LEU A 146 3.16 -3.40 8.05
C LEU A 146 2.85 -2.42 6.93
N TYR A 147 1.61 -1.91 6.85
CA TYR A 147 1.27 -0.84 5.91
C TYR A 147 2.16 0.39 6.12
N TYR A 148 2.30 0.82 7.36
CA TYR A 148 3.14 1.97 7.71
C TYR A 148 4.59 1.77 7.26
N TYR A 149 5.20 0.62 7.56
CA TYR A 149 6.58 0.33 7.14
C TYR A 149 6.70 0.25 5.62
N ALA A 150 5.76 -0.37 4.94
CA ALA A 150 5.76 -0.43 3.48
C ALA A 150 5.72 0.96 2.85
N LEU A 151 4.94 1.90 3.41
CA LEU A 151 4.86 3.28 2.94
C LEU A 151 6.15 4.08 3.10
N GLN A 152 7.10 3.64 3.93
CA GLN A 152 8.44 4.25 4.03
C GLN A 152 9.35 3.86 2.85
N SER A 153 9.01 2.79 2.13
CA SER A 153 9.75 2.34 0.95
C SER A 153 9.49 3.24 -0.26
N SER A 154 10.44 3.25 -1.20
CA SER A 154 10.26 3.85 -2.52
C SER A 154 9.23 3.11 -3.37
N ASN A 155 9.02 1.80 -3.11
CA ASN A 155 8.05 0.94 -3.78
C ASN A 155 7.17 0.22 -2.73
N PRO A 156 6.13 0.89 -2.20
CA PRO A 156 5.33 0.35 -1.10
C PRO A 156 4.64 -0.98 -1.40
N GLY A 157 4.10 -1.16 -2.61
CA GLY A 157 3.44 -2.42 -2.99
C GLY A 157 4.37 -3.61 -2.93
N ASN A 158 5.58 -3.48 -3.50
CA ASN A 158 6.59 -4.52 -3.45
C ASN A 158 7.11 -4.76 -2.02
N ALA A 159 7.39 -3.69 -1.28
CA ALA A 159 7.85 -3.78 0.10
C ALA A 159 6.83 -4.50 0.99
N PHE A 160 5.54 -4.20 0.84
CA PHE A 160 4.48 -4.83 1.60
C PHE A 160 4.42 -6.35 1.38
N VAL A 161 4.46 -6.77 0.13
CA VAL A 161 4.44 -8.20 -0.21
C VAL A 161 5.69 -8.90 0.34
N ARG A 162 6.87 -8.31 0.16
CA ARG A 162 8.12 -8.86 0.71
C ARG A 162 8.08 -9.02 2.22
N TYR A 163 7.61 -8.04 2.98
CA TYR A 163 7.47 -8.14 4.44
C TYR A 163 6.50 -9.25 4.88
N LEU A 164 5.53 -9.58 4.05
CA LEU A 164 4.63 -10.71 4.32
C LEU A 164 5.26 -12.06 3.95
N GLU A 165 6.19 -12.11 2.99
CA GLU A 165 6.87 -13.33 2.53
C GLU A 165 8.11 -13.68 3.35
N GLU A 166 8.77 -12.69 3.96
CA GLU A 166 9.92 -12.87 4.86
C GLU A 166 9.43 -13.50 6.18
N LYS A 167 9.88 -14.75 6.44
CA LYS A 167 9.53 -15.51 7.65
C LYS A 167 10.45 -15.16 8.82
#